data_30047be64135915059441afa5c1e9109
#
_entry.id   30047be64135915059441afa5c1e9109
#
_cell.length_a   1.000
_cell.length_b   1.000
_cell.length_c   1.000
_cell.angle_alpha   90.00
_cell.angle_beta   90.00
_cell.angle_gamma   90.00
#
_symmetry.space_group_name_H-M   'P 1'
#
loop_
_entity.id
_entity.type
_entity.pdbx_description
1 polymer ?
#
loop_
_entity_poly.entity_id
_entity_poly.type
_entity_poly.pdbx_seq_one_letter_code
_entity_poly.pdbx_strand_id
1 'polypeptide(L)'
;FIMPHSPALWIAAGLLWVLDSSINISMEPFRALVADKLPESQRSNGFVIQTLIIGIGTWIASNLPWLVNKLGVSNEAAAGVIPQSVVVAFSIGAFVFFASILFTIFTTKEDPPQDLEKFLSEKKESRFIPDLISSLKDMPPTMKKLGLIQFFSWFAFFTMWSLSTPALTEHVYHSPKPNVKEFAKLDKEGEALKNDKKEIVFLNQITESDYKAKDKVYNNSADLVGSATGVYGLSSMAFALLLTFYTLKRKINRKYIHMASLILGGLGFIYMFFFFFSTLMYSFILFGFSWGSILSMPYA
;
A
#
# COMPACT_ATOMS: atom_id res chain seq x y z
N PHE A 1 -14.33 5.44 3.25
CA PHE A 1 -15.57 5.37 4.06
C PHE A 1 -16.52 4.26 3.59
N ILE A 2 -16.77 4.08 2.29
CA ILE A 2 -17.78 3.15 1.77
C ILE A 2 -17.30 1.69 1.78
N MET A 3 -16.02 1.46 1.52
CA MET A 3 -15.44 0.13 1.34
C MET A 3 -15.68 -0.85 2.51
N PRO A 4 -15.52 -0.46 3.80
CA PRO A 4 -15.80 -1.36 4.93
C PRO A 4 -17.28 -1.73 5.09
N HIS A 5 -18.18 -1.00 4.46
CA HIS A 5 -19.63 -1.22 4.51
C HIS A 5 -20.18 -1.92 3.25
N SER A 6 -19.29 -2.47 2.42
CA SER A 6 -19.70 -3.13 1.16
C SER A 6 -20.58 -4.34 1.43
N PRO A 7 -21.74 -4.44 0.76
CA PRO A 7 -22.68 -5.53 1.00
C PRO A 7 -22.23 -6.86 0.36
N ALA A 8 -21.28 -6.81 -0.59
CA ALA A 8 -20.79 -7.99 -1.29
C ALA A 8 -19.30 -7.85 -1.66
N LEU A 9 -18.60 -8.98 -1.77
CA LEU A 9 -17.17 -9.04 -2.04
C LEU A 9 -16.80 -8.36 -3.38
N TRP A 10 -17.58 -8.57 -4.43
CA TRP A 10 -17.32 -7.97 -5.74
C TRP A 10 -17.47 -6.44 -5.74
N ILE A 11 -18.36 -5.90 -4.89
CA ILE A 11 -18.49 -4.45 -4.68
C ILE A 11 -17.26 -3.94 -3.94
N ALA A 12 -16.80 -4.64 -2.90
CA ALA A 12 -15.57 -4.29 -2.18
C ALA A 12 -14.36 -4.28 -3.11
N ALA A 13 -14.24 -5.29 -3.99
CA ALA A 13 -13.16 -5.37 -4.98
C ALA A 13 -13.23 -4.20 -5.99
N GLY A 14 -14.43 -3.87 -6.48
CA GLY A 14 -14.62 -2.71 -7.37
C GLY A 14 -14.25 -1.39 -6.70
N LEU A 15 -14.66 -1.20 -5.45
CA LEU A 15 -14.30 -0.01 -4.66
C LEU A 15 -12.79 0.06 -4.37
N LEU A 16 -12.13 -1.08 -4.19
CA LEU A 16 -10.67 -1.13 -4.03
C LEU A 16 -9.97 -0.67 -5.31
N TRP A 17 -10.42 -1.09 -6.49
CA TRP A 17 -9.88 -0.63 -7.77
C TRP A 17 -10.07 0.87 -7.99
N VAL A 18 -11.25 1.40 -7.64
CA VAL A 18 -11.51 2.84 -7.71
C VAL A 18 -10.59 3.60 -6.75
N LEU A 19 -10.41 3.10 -5.54
CA LEU A 19 -9.50 3.69 -4.54
C LEU A 19 -8.06 3.69 -5.03
N ASP A 20 -7.56 2.55 -5.51
CA ASP A 20 -6.20 2.41 -6.04
C ASP A 20 -5.95 3.35 -7.22
N SER A 21 -6.87 3.36 -8.19
CA SER A 21 -6.80 4.27 -9.34
C SER A 21 -6.81 5.74 -8.92
N SER A 22 -7.64 6.12 -7.95
CA SER A 22 -7.74 7.49 -7.44
C SER A 22 -6.44 7.93 -6.75
N ILE A 23 -5.83 7.05 -5.95
CA ILE A 23 -4.54 7.33 -5.28
C ILE A 23 -3.45 7.51 -6.33
N ASN A 24 -3.37 6.63 -7.33
CA ASN A 24 -2.36 6.72 -8.38
C ASN A 24 -2.52 7.99 -9.23
N ILE A 25 -3.75 8.37 -9.59
CA ILE A 25 -4.04 9.62 -10.31
C ILE A 25 -3.63 10.84 -9.48
N SER A 26 -3.85 10.85 -8.16
CA SER A 26 -3.50 11.98 -7.29
C SER A 26 -2.00 12.08 -7.02
N MET A 27 -1.27 10.97 -7.09
CA MET A 27 0.15 10.90 -6.78
C MET A 27 1.02 11.66 -7.79
N GLU A 28 0.70 11.61 -9.08
CA GLU A 28 1.51 12.26 -10.11
C GLU A 28 1.46 13.81 -10.06
N PRO A 29 0.28 14.47 -9.91
CA PRO A 29 0.23 15.90 -9.65
C PRO A 29 0.99 16.32 -8.37
N PHE A 30 0.93 15.50 -7.32
CA PHE A 30 1.66 15.78 -6.09
C PHE A 30 3.19 15.72 -6.30
N ARG A 31 3.68 14.75 -7.07
CA ARG A 31 5.10 14.66 -7.45
C ARG A 31 5.52 15.83 -8.34
N ALA A 32 4.68 16.20 -9.31
CA ALA A 32 4.90 17.37 -10.16
C ALA A 32 5.02 18.64 -9.30
N LEU A 33 4.12 18.83 -8.33
CA LEU A 33 4.17 19.97 -7.40
C LEU A 33 5.50 20.06 -6.65
N VAL A 34 6.04 18.92 -6.17
CA VAL A 34 7.36 18.89 -5.52
C VAL A 34 8.46 19.32 -6.48
N ALA A 35 8.42 18.87 -7.74
CA ALA A 35 9.39 19.25 -8.76
C ALA A 35 9.30 20.73 -9.18
N ASP A 36 8.08 21.29 -9.21
CA ASP A 36 7.83 22.68 -9.61
C ASP A 36 8.18 23.68 -8.50
N LYS A 37 7.93 23.33 -7.25
CA LYS A 37 8.18 24.21 -6.09
C LYS A 37 9.62 24.21 -5.62
N LEU A 38 10.42 23.20 -5.95
CA LEU A 38 11.80 23.08 -5.53
C LEU A 38 12.77 23.43 -6.68
N PRO A 39 13.83 24.23 -6.39
CA PRO A 39 14.91 24.43 -7.34
C PRO A 39 15.60 23.10 -7.67
N GLU A 40 16.18 22.98 -8.87
CA GLU A 40 16.83 21.74 -9.36
C GLU A 40 17.81 21.13 -8.36
N SER A 41 18.59 21.98 -7.68
CA SER A 41 19.57 21.54 -6.67
C SER A 41 18.94 20.84 -5.46
N GLN A 42 17.65 21.07 -5.19
CA GLN A 42 16.94 20.53 -4.01
C GLN A 42 15.90 19.44 -4.39
N ARG A 43 15.57 19.26 -5.66
CA ARG A 43 14.54 18.29 -6.10
C ARG A 43 14.84 16.87 -5.61
N SER A 44 16.10 16.43 -5.73
CA SER A 44 16.52 15.12 -5.25
C SER A 44 16.25 14.93 -3.74
N ASN A 45 16.58 15.94 -2.95
CA ASN A 45 16.32 15.92 -1.50
C ASN A 45 14.82 15.95 -1.21
N GLY A 46 14.03 16.68 -1.97
CA GLY A 46 12.57 16.71 -1.86
C GLY A 46 11.95 15.33 -2.01
N PHE A 47 12.34 14.56 -3.04
CA PHE A 47 11.87 13.19 -3.24
C PHE A 47 12.35 12.22 -2.15
N VAL A 48 13.54 12.40 -1.62
CA VAL A 48 14.05 11.60 -0.50
C VAL A 48 13.25 11.88 0.78
N ILE A 49 12.97 13.15 1.08
CA ILE A 49 12.13 13.54 2.23
C ILE A 49 10.70 12.99 2.06
N GLN A 50 10.14 13.05 0.85
CA GLN A 50 8.84 12.45 0.55
C GLN A 50 8.85 10.94 0.87
N THR A 51 9.89 10.22 0.46
CA THR A 51 10.06 8.79 0.75
C THR A 51 10.13 8.51 2.26
N LEU A 52 10.81 9.38 3.01
CA LEU A 52 10.88 9.31 4.47
C LEU A 52 9.48 9.43 5.11
N ILE A 53 8.70 10.43 4.70
CA ILE A 53 7.34 10.67 5.21
C ILE A 53 6.42 9.51 4.84
N ILE A 54 6.52 8.97 3.61
CA ILE A 54 5.78 7.80 3.18
C ILE A 54 6.11 6.58 4.06
N GLY A 55 7.39 6.37 4.40
CA GLY A 55 7.82 5.28 5.28
C GLY A 55 7.18 5.35 6.67
N ILE A 56 7.14 6.55 7.28
CA ILE A 56 6.44 6.80 8.55
C ILE A 56 4.94 6.51 8.40
N GLY A 57 4.32 7.04 7.37
CA GLY A 57 2.89 6.85 7.09
C GLY A 57 2.52 5.37 6.92
N THR A 58 3.34 4.62 6.19
CA THR A 58 3.18 3.17 6.01
C THR A 58 3.24 2.43 7.33
N TRP A 59 4.20 2.76 8.19
CA TRP A 59 4.31 2.13 9.51
C TRP A 59 3.10 2.42 10.39
N ILE A 60 2.64 3.66 10.46
CA ILE A 60 1.45 4.05 11.22
C ILE A 60 0.22 3.30 10.67
N ALA A 61 0.00 3.33 9.34
CA ALA A 61 -1.15 2.73 8.71
C ALA A 61 -1.20 1.20 8.91
N SER A 62 -0.06 0.52 8.81
CA SER A 62 0.05 -0.93 9.00
C SER A 62 -0.23 -1.37 10.44
N ASN A 63 0.04 -0.52 11.42
CA ASN A 63 -0.22 -0.80 12.83
C ASN A 63 -1.54 -0.19 13.34
N LEU A 64 -2.28 0.52 12.49
CA LEU A 64 -3.47 1.25 12.91
C LEU A 64 -4.58 0.34 13.47
N PRO A 65 -4.91 -0.85 12.89
CA PRO A 65 -5.90 -1.74 13.47
C PRO A 65 -5.51 -2.22 14.88
N TRP A 66 -4.24 -2.58 15.08
CA TRP A 66 -3.70 -2.95 16.38
C TRP A 66 -3.76 -1.80 17.39
N LEU A 67 -3.37 -0.58 16.96
CA LEU A 67 -3.40 0.60 17.83
C LEU A 67 -4.82 0.93 18.27
N VAL A 68 -5.79 0.91 17.34
CA VAL A 68 -7.21 1.16 17.61
C VAL A 68 -7.78 0.09 18.56
N ASN A 69 -7.36 -1.16 18.41
CA ASN A 69 -7.73 -2.23 19.34
C ASN A 69 -7.19 -1.99 20.76
N LYS A 70 -5.95 -1.53 20.88
CA LYS A 70 -5.36 -1.13 22.18
C LYS A 70 -6.08 0.05 22.85
N LEU A 71 -6.72 0.90 22.07
CA LEU A 71 -7.56 2.01 22.56
C LEU A 71 -8.98 1.56 22.94
N GLY A 72 -9.26 0.25 22.92
CA GLY A 72 -10.52 -0.35 23.40
C GLY A 72 -11.56 -0.62 22.31
N VAL A 73 -11.23 -0.43 21.02
CA VAL A 73 -12.14 -0.81 19.94
C VAL A 73 -11.97 -2.30 19.62
N SER A 74 -13.07 -3.04 19.64
CA SER A 74 -13.03 -4.49 19.43
C SER A 74 -12.49 -4.88 18.06
N ASN A 75 -11.56 -5.84 18.06
CA ASN A 75 -11.07 -6.53 16.85
C ASN A 75 -11.85 -7.83 16.60
N GLU A 76 -12.75 -8.19 17.51
CA GLU A 76 -13.63 -9.36 17.39
C GLU A 76 -14.99 -8.92 16.82
N ALA A 77 -15.53 -9.68 15.89
CA ALA A 77 -16.85 -9.45 15.31
C ALA A 77 -17.61 -10.78 15.15
N ALA A 78 -18.93 -10.68 14.98
CA ALA A 78 -19.72 -11.83 14.56
C ALA A 78 -19.26 -12.32 13.18
N ALA A 79 -19.34 -13.62 12.94
CA ALA A 79 -18.91 -14.21 11.69
C ALA A 79 -19.66 -13.57 10.50
N GLY A 80 -18.90 -13.16 9.49
CA GLY A 80 -19.41 -12.42 8.33
C GLY A 80 -19.56 -10.92 8.51
N VAL A 81 -19.23 -10.40 9.70
CA VAL A 81 -19.23 -8.94 9.98
C VAL A 81 -17.77 -8.46 10.06
N ILE A 82 -17.51 -7.28 9.52
CA ILE A 82 -16.17 -6.68 9.57
C ILE A 82 -15.92 -6.15 11.00
N PRO A 83 -14.77 -6.46 11.64
CA PRO A 83 -14.42 -5.95 12.96
C PRO A 83 -14.44 -4.42 13.01
N GLN A 84 -14.90 -3.87 14.13
CA GLN A 84 -15.03 -2.42 14.29
C GLN A 84 -13.68 -1.71 14.25
N SER A 85 -12.61 -2.34 14.71
CA SER A 85 -11.23 -1.84 14.58
C SER A 85 -10.85 -1.54 13.13
N VAL A 86 -11.25 -2.42 12.19
CA VAL A 86 -11.00 -2.24 10.75
C VAL A 86 -11.82 -1.05 10.22
N VAL A 87 -13.11 -0.96 10.55
CA VAL A 87 -13.99 0.15 10.12
C VAL A 87 -13.44 1.49 10.61
N VAL A 88 -13.02 1.56 11.86
CA VAL A 88 -12.44 2.77 12.46
C VAL A 88 -11.09 3.10 11.81
N ALA A 89 -10.22 2.12 11.58
CA ALA A 89 -8.94 2.34 10.90
C ALA A 89 -9.12 2.89 9.48
N PHE A 90 -10.05 2.33 8.69
CA PHE A 90 -10.38 2.86 7.37
C PHE A 90 -10.96 4.27 7.44
N SER A 91 -11.80 4.55 8.44
CA SER A 91 -12.40 5.88 8.63
C SER A 91 -11.36 6.94 8.98
N ILE A 92 -10.41 6.61 9.86
CA ILE A 92 -9.27 7.47 10.20
C ILE A 92 -8.42 7.73 8.95
N GLY A 93 -8.06 6.67 8.22
CA GLY A 93 -7.27 6.79 6.99
C GLY A 93 -7.96 7.67 5.94
N ALA A 94 -9.26 7.47 5.72
CA ALA A 94 -10.05 8.27 4.78
C ALA A 94 -10.13 9.74 5.22
N PHE A 95 -10.33 10.01 6.51
CA PHE A 95 -10.37 11.38 7.03
C PHE A 95 -9.02 12.08 6.87
N VAL A 96 -7.92 11.44 7.26
CA VAL A 96 -6.57 12.00 7.16
C VAL A 96 -6.21 12.26 5.70
N PHE A 97 -6.52 11.33 4.80
CA PHE A 97 -6.26 11.50 3.37
C PHE A 97 -7.04 12.68 2.79
N PHE A 98 -8.34 12.77 3.07
CA PHE A 98 -9.18 13.87 2.61
C PHE A 98 -8.73 15.22 3.17
N ALA A 99 -8.46 15.28 4.48
CA ALA A 99 -7.98 16.49 5.13
C ALA A 99 -6.63 16.98 4.59
N SER A 100 -5.71 16.05 4.30
CA SER A 100 -4.39 16.39 3.73
C SER A 100 -4.48 16.96 2.31
N ILE A 101 -5.37 16.41 1.47
CA ILE A 101 -5.62 16.94 0.12
C ILE A 101 -6.22 18.34 0.21
N LEU A 102 -7.25 18.52 1.03
CA LEU A 102 -7.86 19.85 1.21
C LEU A 102 -6.85 20.87 1.75
N PHE A 103 -6.04 20.47 2.73
CA PHE A 103 -4.98 21.32 3.24
C PHE A 103 -4.03 21.76 2.12
N THR A 104 -3.58 20.82 1.28
CA THR A 104 -2.70 21.13 0.14
C THR A 104 -3.37 22.10 -0.83
N ILE A 105 -4.62 21.86 -1.20
CA ILE A 105 -5.36 22.72 -2.14
C ILE A 105 -5.50 24.15 -1.60
N PHE A 106 -5.81 24.31 -0.31
CA PHE A 106 -6.04 25.65 0.27
C PHE A 106 -4.76 26.39 0.63
N THR A 107 -3.66 25.70 0.89
CA THR A 107 -2.41 26.34 1.33
C THR A 107 -1.37 26.49 0.22
N THR A 108 -1.46 25.70 -0.83
CA THR A 108 -0.48 25.73 -1.92
C THR A 108 -1.00 26.56 -3.08
N LYS A 109 -0.26 27.61 -3.42
CA LYS A 109 -0.52 28.40 -4.64
C LYS A 109 0.23 27.78 -5.80
N GLU A 110 -0.45 27.60 -6.91
CA GLU A 110 0.18 27.26 -8.20
C GLU A 110 0.76 28.52 -8.83
N ASP A 111 1.95 28.39 -9.43
CA ASP A 111 2.55 29.47 -10.20
C ASP A 111 2.05 29.35 -11.65
N PRO A 112 1.42 30.40 -12.20
CA PRO A 112 0.98 30.36 -13.58
C PRO A 112 2.18 30.25 -14.53
N PRO A 113 2.00 29.69 -15.74
CA PRO A 113 3.04 29.67 -16.76
C PRO A 113 3.59 31.08 -17.00
N GLN A 114 4.91 31.21 -17.14
CA GLN A 114 5.58 32.50 -17.34
C GLN A 114 5.08 33.21 -18.61
N ASP A 115 4.68 32.44 -19.61
CA ASP A 115 4.09 32.95 -20.86
C ASP A 115 2.73 32.25 -21.08
N LEU A 116 1.68 32.87 -20.55
CA LEU A 116 0.32 32.36 -20.63
C LEU A 116 -0.21 32.35 -22.08
N GLU A 117 0.15 33.33 -22.89
CA GLU A 117 -0.30 33.42 -24.30
C GLU A 117 0.31 32.29 -25.14
N LYS A 118 1.61 32.04 -24.96
CA LYS A 118 2.29 30.93 -25.61
C LYS A 118 1.70 29.58 -25.15
N PHE A 119 1.49 29.40 -23.84
CA PHE A 119 0.87 28.19 -23.29
C PHE A 119 -0.53 27.94 -23.88
N LEU A 120 -1.35 28.98 -23.99
CA LEU A 120 -2.70 28.87 -24.55
C LEU A 120 -2.67 28.63 -26.07
N SER A 121 -1.71 29.22 -26.80
CA SER A 121 -1.54 28.98 -28.23
C SER A 121 -1.02 27.57 -28.57
N GLU A 122 -0.20 27.01 -27.70
CA GLU A 122 0.32 25.65 -27.84
C GLU A 122 -0.65 24.57 -27.36
N LYS A 123 -1.74 24.95 -26.66
CA LYS A 123 -2.77 24.04 -26.17
C LYS A 123 -3.54 23.42 -27.34
N LYS A 124 -3.03 22.28 -27.82
CA LYS A 124 -3.73 21.45 -28.80
C LYS A 124 -4.95 20.81 -28.15
N GLU A 125 -6.02 20.59 -28.91
CA GLU A 125 -7.11 19.73 -28.46
C GLU A 125 -6.54 18.37 -28.10
N SER A 126 -6.55 18.05 -26.82
CA SER A 126 -6.02 16.78 -26.31
C SER A 126 -6.90 15.65 -26.80
N ARG A 127 -6.34 14.75 -27.59
CA ARG A 127 -6.96 13.47 -27.97
C ARG A 127 -6.31 12.36 -27.17
N PHE A 128 -6.93 12.01 -26.06
CA PHE A 128 -6.34 11.12 -25.05
C PHE A 128 -5.62 9.89 -25.62
N ILE A 129 -6.27 9.12 -26.50
CA ILE A 129 -5.68 7.88 -27.05
C ILE A 129 -4.53 8.16 -28.06
N PRO A 130 -4.70 9.03 -29.07
CA PRO A 130 -3.61 9.37 -29.98
C PRO A 130 -2.41 10.00 -29.27
N ASP A 131 -2.64 10.90 -28.31
CA ASP A 131 -1.57 11.56 -27.57
C ASP A 131 -0.82 10.57 -26.67
N LEU A 132 -1.51 9.61 -26.06
CA LEU A 132 -0.90 8.53 -25.29
C LEU A 132 0.01 7.66 -26.17
N ILE A 133 -0.47 7.25 -27.35
CA ILE A 133 0.30 6.44 -28.30
C ILE A 133 1.54 7.20 -28.80
N SER A 134 1.38 8.48 -29.12
CA SER A 134 2.50 9.34 -29.53
C SER A 134 3.53 9.45 -28.41
N SER A 135 3.11 9.74 -27.18
CA SER A 135 3.98 9.85 -26.01
C SER A 135 4.76 8.55 -25.74
N LEU A 136 4.12 7.39 -25.94
CA LEU A 136 4.80 6.08 -25.81
C LEU A 136 5.84 5.84 -26.92
N LYS A 137 5.55 6.28 -28.16
CA LYS A 137 6.50 6.16 -29.28
C LYS A 137 7.71 7.07 -29.09
N ASP A 138 7.45 8.31 -28.68
CA ASP A 138 8.46 9.37 -28.53
C ASP A 138 9.23 9.28 -27.20
N MET A 139 8.85 8.31 -26.33
CA MET A 139 9.50 8.10 -25.04
C MET A 139 11.00 7.82 -25.19
N PRO A 140 11.87 8.55 -24.46
CA PRO A 140 13.31 8.33 -24.49
C PRO A 140 13.69 6.87 -24.14
N PRO A 141 14.76 6.32 -24.74
CA PRO A 141 15.18 4.93 -24.50
C PRO A 141 15.44 4.60 -23.02
N THR A 142 15.94 5.57 -22.27
CA THR A 142 16.17 5.42 -20.82
C THR A 142 14.86 5.24 -20.07
N MET A 143 13.83 6.01 -20.40
CA MET A 143 12.51 5.89 -19.77
C MET A 143 11.82 4.56 -20.13
N LYS A 144 11.97 4.09 -21.38
CA LYS A 144 11.46 2.75 -21.77
C LYS A 144 12.07 1.63 -20.91
N LYS A 145 13.41 1.67 -20.70
CA LYS A 145 14.11 0.71 -19.85
C LYS A 145 13.67 0.82 -18.38
N LEU A 146 13.54 2.04 -17.89
CA LEU A 146 13.07 2.30 -16.53
C LEU A 146 11.62 1.84 -16.34
N GLY A 147 10.74 2.08 -17.30
CA GLY A 147 9.36 1.59 -17.31
C GLY A 147 9.27 0.08 -17.18
N LEU A 148 10.14 -0.67 -17.89
CA LEU A 148 10.20 -2.12 -17.76
C LEU A 148 10.64 -2.57 -16.35
N ILE A 149 11.66 -1.92 -15.79
CA ILE A 149 12.13 -2.21 -14.42
C ILE A 149 11.01 -1.90 -13.41
N GLN A 150 10.35 -0.76 -13.55
CA GLN A 150 9.24 -0.37 -12.68
C GLN A 150 8.07 -1.35 -12.80
N PHE A 151 7.72 -1.80 -13.99
CA PHE A 151 6.65 -2.79 -14.18
C PHE A 151 6.90 -4.06 -13.32
N PHE A 152 8.09 -4.65 -13.41
CA PHE A 152 8.42 -5.85 -12.61
C PHE A 152 8.53 -5.55 -11.11
N SER A 153 9.05 -4.39 -10.74
CA SER A 153 9.15 -3.99 -9.35
C SER A 153 7.77 -3.81 -8.71
N TRP A 154 6.86 -3.10 -9.39
CA TRP A 154 5.49 -2.92 -8.93
C TRP A 154 4.71 -4.22 -8.91
N PHE A 155 4.90 -5.09 -9.91
CA PHE A 155 4.29 -6.41 -9.92
C PHE A 155 4.69 -7.23 -8.69
N ALA A 156 5.98 -7.26 -8.35
CA ALA A 156 6.48 -7.97 -7.16
C ALA A 156 5.90 -7.40 -5.86
N PHE A 157 5.90 -6.08 -5.70
CA PHE A 157 5.34 -5.44 -4.50
C PHE A 157 3.82 -5.60 -4.40
N PHE A 158 3.10 -5.46 -5.50
CA PHE A 158 1.65 -5.67 -5.50
C PHE A 158 1.29 -7.11 -5.11
N THR A 159 2.02 -8.08 -5.61
CA THR A 159 1.88 -9.49 -5.22
C THR A 159 2.16 -9.66 -3.73
N MET A 160 3.23 -9.05 -3.21
CA MET A 160 3.54 -9.06 -1.78
C MET A 160 2.37 -8.49 -0.97
N TRP A 161 1.89 -7.30 -1.27
CA TRP A 161 0.80 -6.68 -0.51
C TRP A 161 -0.50 -7.47 -0.56
N SER A 162 -0.83 -8.06 -1.71
CA SER A 162 -2.08 -8.81 -1.89
C SER A 162 -2.06 -10.18 -1.24
N LEU A 163 -0.91 -10.86 -1.26
CA LEU A 163 -0.81 -12.28 -0.88
C LEU A 163 -0.06 -12.53 0.43
N SER A 164 0.63 -11.54 1.00
CA SER A 164 1.42 -11.78 2.24
C SER A 164 0.54 -12.24 3.39
N THR A 165 -0.59 -11.59 3.64
CA THR A 165 -1.45 -11.97 4.76
C THR A 165 -1.95 -13.41 4.64
N PRO A 166 -2.66 -13.82 3.56
CA PRO A 166 -3.12 -15.20 3.47
C PRO A 166 -1.97 -16.21 3.43
N ALA A 167 -0.90 -15.94 2.69
CA ALA A 167 0.22 -16.87 2.58
C ALA A 167 0.97 -17.05 3.91
N LEU A 168 1.23 -15.97 4.63
CA LEU A 168 1.98 -16.05 5.89
C LEU A 168 1.15 -16.60 7.04
N THR A 169 -0.14 -16.24 7.14
CA THR A 169 -1.02 -16.82 8.15
C THR A 169 -1.19 -18.31 7.95
N GLU A 170 -1.30 -18.79 6.71
CA GLU A 170 -1.48 -20.21 6.41
C GLU A 170 -0.19 -21.01 6.57
N HIS A 171 0.90 -20.57 5.94
CA HIS A 171 2.12 -21.38 5.80
C HIS A 171 3.18 -21.12 6.87
N VAL A 172 3.22 -19.92 7.46
CA VAL A 172 4.23 -19.55 8.47
C VAL A 172 3.64 -19.63 9.87
N TYR A 173 2.44 -19.07 10.06
CA TYR A 173 1.79 -19.05 11.38
C TYR A 173 0.88 -20.25 11.62
N HIS A 174 0.66 -21.10 10.61
CA HIS A 174 -0.22 -22.28 10.69
C HIS A 174 -1.62 -21.95 11.24
N SER A 175 -2.12 -20.81 10.90
CA SER A 175 -3.42 -20.27 11.32
C SER A 175 -4.21 -19.80 10.11
N PRO A 176 -4.65 -20.72 9.23
CA PRO A 176 -5.44 -20.38 8.06
C PRO A 176 -6.77 -19.76 8.49
N LYS A 177 -7.31 -18.91 7.63
CA LYS A 177 -8.65 -18.35 7.84
C LYS A 177 -9.68 -19.49 7.89
N PRO A 178 -10.47 -19.61 8.96
CA PRO A 178 -11.46 -20.67 9.07
C PRO A 178 -12.50 -20.55 7.95
N ASN A 179 -12.79 -21.68 7.29
CA ASN A 179 -13.82 -21.74 6.27
C ASN A 179 -15.19 -21.75 6.94
N VAL A 180 -15.91 -20.65 6.83
CA VAL A 180 -17.22 -20.45 7.44
C VAL A 180 -18.22 -21.57 7.08
N LYS A 181 -18.18 -22.13 5.87
CA LYS A 181 -19.12 -23.17 5.40
C LYS A 181 -19.01 -24.46 6.21
N GLU A 182 -17.90 -24.73 6.85
CA GLU A 182 -17.71 -25.93 7.71
C GLU A 182 -18.42 -25.81 9.06
N PHE A 183 -18.75 -24.59 9.49
CA PHE A 183 -19.31 -24.29 10.81
C PHE A 183 -20.75 -23.80 10.76
N ALA A 184 -21.18 -23.28 9.60
CA ALA A 184 -22.45 -22.61 9.41
C ALA A 184 -23.54 -23.55 8.86
N LYS A 185 -24.79 -23.20 9.11
CA LYS A 185 -25.91 -23.74 8.34
C LYS A 185 -25.81 -23.19 6.91
N LEU A 186 -26.04 -24.08 5.94
CA LEU A 186 -26.01 -23.71 4.52
C LEU A 186 -27.43 -23.51 4.01
N ASP A 187 -27.58 -22.59 3.08
CA ASP A 187 -28.81 -22.40 2.31
C ASP A 187 -28.91 -23.41 1.14
N LYS A 188 -29.95 -23.27 0.31
CA LYS A 188 -30.15 -24.14 -0.85
C LYS A 188 -29.08 -24.02 -1.93
N GLU A 189 -28.29 -22.95 -1.93
CA GLU A 189 -27.23 -22.66 -2.87
C GLU A 189 -25.85 -23.08 -2.33
N GLY A 190 -25.79 -23.61 -1.09
CA GLY A 190 -24.55 -24.04 -0.42
C GLY A 190 -23.74 -22.86 0.15
N GLU A 191 -24.36 -21.70 0.32
CA GLU A 191 -23.76 -20.55 0.99
C GLU A 191 -24.16 -20.54 2.49
N ALA A 192 -23.32 -19.89 3.30
CA ALA A 192 -23.59 -19.77 4.75
C ALA A 192 -24.84 -18.93 4.99
N LEU A 193 -25.82 -19.51 5.68
CA LEU A 193 -27.07 -18.84 6.02
C LEU A 193 -26.79 -17.64 6.93
N LYS A 194 -27.42 -16.49 6.62
CA LYS A 194 -27.32 -15.26 7.41
C LYS A 194 -28.66 -14.91 8.02
N ASN A 195 -28.63 -14.41 9.26
CA ASN A 195 -29.81 -13.84 9.92
C ASN A 195 -30.13 -12.42 9.41
N ASP A 196 -31.20 -11.82 9.93
CA ASP A 196 -31.62 -10.45 9.56
C ASP A 196 -30.57 -9.39 9.87
N LYS A 197 -29.64 -9.66 10.81
CA LYS A 197 -28.51 -8.81 11.15
C LYS A 197 -27.27 -9.09 10.30
N LYS A 198 -27.38 -9.89 9.25
CA LYS A 198 -26.29 -10.34 8.37
C LYS A 198 -25.21 -11.18 9.06
N GLU A 199 -25.48 -11.68 10.27
CA GLU A 199 -24.58 -12.58 10.99
C GLU A 199 -24.78 -14.01 10.53
N ILE A 200 -23.72 -14.82 10.52
CA ILE A 200 -23.77 -16.21 10.11
C ILE A 200 -24.49 -17.04 11.16
N VAL A 201 -25.38 -17.92 10.72
CA VAL A 201 -26.10 -18.86 11.57
C VAL A 201 -25.28 -20.15 11.67
N PHE A 202 -24.73 -20.42 12.84
CA PHE A 202 -23.94 -21.63 13.09
C PHE A 202 -24.79 -22.87 13.27
N LEU A 203 -24.19 -24.05 13.04
CA LEU A 203 -24.85 -25.35 13.22
C LEU A 203 -25.30 -25.57 14.68
N ASN A 204 -24.42 -25.23 15.64
CA ASN A 204 -24.68 -25.28 17.09
C ASN A 204 -23.69 -24.38 17.84
N GLN A 205 -23.84 -24.26 19.17
CA GLN A 205 -22.96 -23.45 20.02
C GLN A 205 -21.50 -23.92 20.04
N ILE A 206 -21.25 -25.23 19.91
CA ILE A 206 -19.89 -25.77 19.89
C ILE A 206 -19.16 -25.33 18.61
N THR A 207 -19.82 -25.46 17.48
CA THR A 207 -19.23 -25.03 16.19
C THR A 207 -19.02 -23.52 16.14
N GLU A 208 -19.89 -22.73 16.76
CA GLU A 208 -19.70 -21.28 16.92
C GLU A 208 -18.46 -20.96 17.75
N SER A 209 -18.30 -21.65 18.90
CA SER A 209 -17.13 -21.46 19.78
C SER A 209 -15.83 -21.85 19.10
N ASP A 210 -15.82 -22.99 18.37
CA ASP A 210 -14.63 -23.44 17.63
C ASP A 210 -14.27 -22.50 16.49
N TYR A 211 -15.27 -22.01 15.74
CA TYR A 211 -15.06 -21.00 14.72
C TYR A 211 -14.42 -19.73 15.30
N LYS A 212 -15.00 -19.19 16.38
CA LYS A 212 -14.50 -17.97 17.03
C LYS A 212 -13.07 -18.15 17.55
N ALA A 213 -12.74 -19.31 18.10
CA ALA A 213 -11.39 -19.59 18.56
C ALA A 213 -10.38 -19.59 17.40
N LYS A 214 -10.70 -20.25 16.28
CA LYS A 214 -9.85 -20.28 15.08
C LYS A 214 -9.75 -18.91 14.43
N ASP A 215 -10.84 -18.16 14.32
CA ASP A 215 -10.86 -16.81 13.75
C ASP A 215 -10.02 -15.83 14.57
N LYS A 216 -10.06 -15.96 15.90
CA LYS A 216 -9.20 -15.17 16.79
C LYS A 216 -7.71 -15.45 16.57
N VAL A 217 -7.32 -16.72 16.42
CA VAL A 217 -5.93 -17.10 16.14
C VAL A 217 -5.51 -16.55 14.79
N TYR A 218 -6.35 -16.65 13.75
CA TYR A 218 -6.11 -16.07 12.44
C TYR A 218 -5.92 -14.54 12.52
N ASN A 219 -6.82 -13.83 13.19
CA ASN A 219 -6.75 -12.36 13.32
C ASN A 219 -5.48 -11.90 14.04
N ASN A 220 -5.08 -12.59 15.12
CA ASN A 220 -3.82 -12.31 15.80
C ASN A 220 -2.61 -12.50 14.87
N SER A 221 -2.61 -13.55 14.06
CA SER A 221 -1.54 -13.80 13.10
C SER A 221 -1.55 -12.77 11.96
N ALA A 222 -2.71 -12.33 11.50
CA ALA A 222 -2.85 -11.27 10.52
C ALA A 222 -2.31 -9.93 11.05
N ASP A 223 -2.53 -9.62 12.33
CA ASP A 223 -1.97 -8.43 12.98
C ASP A 223 -0.43 -8.50 13.05
N LEU A 224 0.14 -9.68 13.28
CA LEU A 224 1.60 -9.88 13.24
C LEU A 224 2.16 -9.66 11.82
N VAL A 225 1.48 -10.14 10.78
CA VAL A 225 1.84 -9.87 9.39
C VAL A 225 1.73 -8.37 9.09
N GLY A 226 0.68 -7.70 9.57
CA GLY A 226 0.52 -6.25 9.48
C GLY A 226 1.69 -5.49 10.10
N SER A 227 2.10 -5.90 11.31
CA SER A 227 3.25 -5.30 12.00
C SER A 227 4.56 -5.54 11.23
N ALA A 228 4.79 -6.74 10.70
CA ALA A 228 5.94 -7.03 9.84
C ALA A 228 5.92 -6.19 8.57
N THR A 229 4.76 -6.02 7.97
CA THR A 229 4.56 -5.10 6.84
C THR A 229 4.91 -3.66 7.22
N GLY A 230 4.60 -3.19 8.42
CA GLY A 230 5.02 -1.89 8.94
C GLY A 230 6.55 -1.71 8.97
N VAL A 231 7.30 -2.79 9.21
CA VAL A 231 8.77 -2.75 9.27
C VAL A 231 9.39 -2.34 7.94
N TYR A 232 8.85 -2.75 6.80
CA TYR A 232 9.40 -2.29 5.51
C TYR A 232 9.25 -0.78 5.32
N GLY A 233 8.19 -0.17 5.86
CA GLY A 233 8.03 1.28 5.88
C GLY A 233 9.13 1.98 6.67
N LEU A 234 9.43 1.50 7.89
CA LEU A 234 10.54 2.03 8.71
C LEU A 234 11.90 1.80 8.05
N SER A 235 12.12 0.64 7.44
CA SER A 235 13.35 0.36 6.70
C SER A 235 13.51 1.26 5.47
N SER A 236 12.42 1.54 4.75
CA SER A 236 12.41 2.52 3.65
C SER A 236 12.76 3.93 4.13
N MET A 237 12.21 4.33 5.27
CA MET A 237 12.56 5.59 5.93
C MET A 237 14.05 5.65 6.29
N ALA A 238 14.59 4.60 6.92
CA ALA A 238 15.99 4.51 7.27
C ALA A 238 16.90 4.59 6.03
N PHE A 239 16.52 3.91 4.94
CA PHE A 239 17.20 4.02 3.66
C PHE A 239 17.21 5.46 3.12
N ALA A 240 16.08 6.14 3.15
CA ALA A 240 15.98 7.53 2.73
C ALA A 240 16.88 8.46 3.57
N LEU A 241 16.90 8.28 4.90
CA LEU A 241 17.79 9.02 5.79
C LEU A 241 19.26 8.77 5.46
N LEU A 242 19.68 7.52 5.31
CA LEU A 242 21.05 7.16 4.93
C LEU A 242 21.46 7.81 3.62
N LEU A 243 20.58 7.79 2.62
CA LEU A 243 20.83 8.47 1.35
C LEU A 243 20.98 9.98 1.53
N THR A 244 20.13 10.61 2.32
CA THR A 244 20.20 12.06 2.58
C THR A 244 21.55 12.43 3.17
N PHE A 245 21.97 11.74 4.25
CA PHE A 245 23.28 12.01 4.89
C PHE A 245 24.47 11.71 3.99
N TYR A 246 24.38 10.68 3.17
CA TYR A 246 25.45 10.31 2.26
C TYR A 246 25.60 11.33 1.11
N THR A 247 24.48 11.79 0.55
CA THR A 247 24.45 12.73 -0.59
C THR A 247 24.87 14.15 -0.21
N LEU A 248 24.78 14.54 1.07
CA LEU A 248 25.33 15.81 1.56
C LEU A 248 26.83 15.95 1.33
N LYS A 249 27.55 14.82 1.30
CA LYS A 249 29.02 14.80 1.23
C LYS A 249 29.58 14.20 -0.07
N ARG A 250 28.79 13.43 -0.80
CA ARG A 250 29.27 12.66 -1.97
C ARG A 250 28.23 12.60 -3.07
N LYS A 251 28.69 12.67 -4.32
CA LYS A 251 27.87 12.37 -5.49
C LYS A 251 27.63 10.87 -5.55
N ILE A 252 26.38 10.46 -5.73
CA ILE A 252 25.97 9.05 -5.83
C ILE A 252 25.70 8.69 -7.29
N ASN A 253 26.02 7.44 -7.63
CA ASN A 253 25.53 6.86 -8.88
C ASN A 253 24.20 6.18 -8.61
N ARG A 254 23.10 6.87 -8.92
CA ARG A 254 21.70 6.43 -8.69
C ARG A 254 21.43 5.05 -9.28
N LYS A 255 21.97 4.77 -10.46
CA LYS A 255 21.78 3.48 -11.14
C LYS A 255 22.28 2.30 -10.30
N TYR A 256 23.49 2.41 -9.72
CA TYR A 256 24.05 1.32 -8.92
C TYR A 256 23.34 1.16 -7.58
N ILE A 257 22.92 2.26 -6.95
CA ILE A 257 22.14 2.20 -5.71
C ILE A 257 20.79 1.55 -5.96
N HIS A 258 20.09 1.97 -7.03
CA HIS A 258 18.82 1.35 -7.40
C HIS A 258 18.96 -0.14 -7.69
N MET A 259 19.97 -0.52 -8.47
CA MET A 259 20.26 -1.91 -8.76
C MET A 259 20.54 -2.73 -7.48
N ALA A 260 21.40 -2.25 -6.61
CA ALA A 260 21.72 -2.93 -5.35
C ALA A 260 20.47 -3.07 -4.46
N SER A 261 19.65 -2.02 -4.36
CA SER A 261 18.41 -2.04 -3.57
C SER A 261 17.39 -3.03 -4.14
N LEU A 262 17.24 -3.14 -5.45
CA LEU A 262 16.34 -4.12 -6.07
C LEU A 262 16.84 -5.55 -5.86
N ILE A 263 18.16 -5.78 -5.90
CA ILE A 263 18.76 -7.10 -5.58
C ILE A 263 18.46 -7.45 -4.13
N LEU A 264 18.61 -6.52 -3.18
CA LEU A 264 18.26 -6.74 -1.78
C LEU A 264 16.78 -7.10 -1.60
N GLY A 265 15.87 -6.41 -2.32
CA GLY A 265 14.44 -6.77 -2.34
C GLY A 265 14.21 -8.18 -2.86
N GLY A 266 14.86 -8.56 -3.97
CA GLY A 266 14.80 -9.92 -4.51
C GLY A 266 15.31 -10.97 -3.52
N LEU A 267 16.41 -10.70 -2.84
CA LEU A 267 16.92 -11.55 -1.75
C LEU A 267 15.93 -11.65 -0.59
N GLY A 268 15.20 -10.58 -0.29
CA GLY A 268 14.13 -10.59 0.71
C GLY A 268 13.01 -11.56 0.37
N PHE A 269 12.58 -11.65 -0.90
CA PHE A 269 11.60 -12.64 -1.36
C PHE A 269 12.15 -14.07 -1.24
N ILE A 270 13.39 -14.31 -1.66
CA ILE A 270 14.04 -15.61 -1.52
C ILE A 270 14.17 -15.99 -0.05
N TYR A 271 14.57 -15.06 0.79
CA TYR A 271 14.71 -15.30 2.23
C TYR A 271 13.36 -15.65 2.88
N MET A 272 12.27 -14.97 2.53
CA MET A 272 10.93 -15.27 3.01
C MET A 272 10.50 -16.71 2.68
N PHE A 273 10.93 -17.24 1.55
CA PHE A 273 10.59 -18.60 1.13
C PHE A 273 11.34 -19.70 1.91
N PHE A 274 12.61 -19.47 2.28
CA PHE A 274 13.47 -20.50 2.85
C PHE A 274 13.58 -20.46 4.37
N PHE A 275 13.22 -19.34 5.05
CA PHE A 275 13.49 -19.16 6.47
C PHE A 275 12.25 -18.98 7.34
N PHE A 276 12.36 -19.42 8.62
CA PHE A 276 11.26 -19.55 9.56
C PHE A 276 10.76 -18.24 10.18
N PHE A 277 9.63 -18.36 10.88
CA PHE A 277 8.87 -17.37 11.64
C PHE A 277 9.71 -16.26 12.35
N SER A 278 10.76 -16.63 13.08
CA SER A 278 11.57 -15.65 13.84
C SER A 278 12.38 -14.71 12.98
N THR A 279 12.52 -15.02 11.69
CA THR A 279 13.40 -14.29 10.76
C THR A 279 12.63 -13.51 9.69
N LEU A 280 11.30 -13.59 9.69
CA LEU A 280 10.42 -12.93 8.72
C LEU A 280 10.66 -11.41 8.64
N MET A 281 10.95 -10.76 9.76
CA MET A 281 11.28 -9.33 9.85
C MET A 281 12.45 -8.92 8.96
N TYR A 282 13.44 -9.78 8.77
CA TYR A 282 14.59 -9.48 7.89
C TYR A 282 14.18 -9.35 6.42
N SER A 283 13.22 -10.18 5.95
CA SER A 283 12.65 -10.03 4.61
C SER A 283 12.01 -8.66 4.42
N PHE A 284 11.21 -8.21 5.39
CA PHE A 284 10.56 -6.91 5.31
C PHE A 284 11.55 -5.74 5.43
N ILE A 285 12.66 -5.90 6.16
CA ILE A 285 13.76 -4.91 6.15
C ILE A 285 14.36 -4.79 4.74
N LEU A 286 14.64 -5.91 4.08
CA LEU A 286 15.19 -5.91 2.72
C LEU A 286 14.20 -5.33 1.69
N PHE A 287 12.90 -5.60 1.86
CA PHE A 287 11.85 -4.95 1.05
C PHE A 287 11.86 -3.43 1.21
N GLY A 288 12.09 -2.93 2.42
CA GLY A 288 12.13 -1.49 2.68
C GLY A 288 13.25 -0.77 1.92
N PHE A 289 14.43 -1.37 1.81
CA PHE A 289 15.51 -0.81 0.98
C PHE A 289 15.11 -0.72 -0.49
N SER A 290 14.49 -1.78 -1.02
CA SER A 290 14.01 -1.80 -2.40
C SER A 290 12.90 -0.78 -2.62
N TRP A 291 11.92 -0.73 -1.73
CA TRP A 291 10.80 0.20 -1.80
C TRP A 291 11.23 1.66 -1.75
N GLY A 292 12.10 2.01 -0.80
CA GLY A 292 12.67 3.36 -0.71
C GLY A 292 13.40 3.78 -1.97
N SER A 293 14.09 2.85 -2.62
CA SER A 293 14.76 3.10 -3.90
C SER A 293 13.77 3.26 -5.07
N ILE A 294 12.69 2.46 -5.11
CA ILE A 294 11.65 2.55 -6.15
C ILE A 294 10.95 3.90 -6.10
N LEU A 295 10.70 4.41 -4.90
CA LEU A 295 10.02 5.69 -4.71
C LEU A 295 10.91 6.92 -5.00
N SER A 296 12.23 6.81 -4.83
CA SER A 296 13.14 7.96 -4.90
C SER A 296 14.03 7.98 -6.13
N MET A 297 14.71 6.89 -6.46
CA MET A 297 15.78 6.89 -7.46
C MET A 297 15.34 7.17 -8.91
N PRO A 298 14.18 6.66 -9.39
CA PRO A 298 13.71 6.93 -10.75
C PRO A 298 13.35 8.39 -11.00
N TYR A 299 13.00 9.13 -9.95
CA TYR A 299 12.51 10.52 -10.03
C TYR A 299 13.57 11.57 -9.68
N ALA A 300 14.65 11.16 -9.04
CA ALA A 300 15.77 12.02 -8.66
C ALA A 300 16.82 12.16 -9.79
#